data_906347c85bc5fbf695a2a763c2331c94
#
_entry.id   906347c85bc5fbf695a2a763c2331c94
#
_cell.length_a   1.000
_cell.length_b   1.000
_cell.length_c   1.000
_cell.angle_alpha   90.00
_cell.angle_beta   90.00
_cell.angle_gamma   90.00
#
_symmetry.space_group_name_H-M   'P 1'
#
loop_
_entity.id
_entity.type
_entity.pdbx_description
1 polymer ?
#
loop_
_entity_poly.entity_id
_entity_poly.type
_entity_poly.pdbx_seq_one_letter_code
_entity_poly.pdbx_strand_id
1 'polypeptide(L)'
;PLLAPYDPTVQDYASMLQGPSKQHLLGTDEYGRDILSRIIYGTRISLSVGILAQVIATIIGVTMGSLAAYYGGWVDTLISRIMEIFAAFPDLIFAMAIMYVLGAGMKNIFVALGLLTWVRTARMIRGSILQLKEKEYVEAAKASGASPFYIITRHLIPNCISTIIVLVTLGIPNAIMYEASLSFLGLGIQPPTPSWGSMISFAQSYISYLPGYSIFPGLAIMITVIAFNIFGDGLRDALDPKMKNQ
;
A
#
# COMPACT_ATOMS: atom_id res chain seq x y z
N PRO A 1 -3.07 -9.84 17.67
CA PRO A 1 -2.92 -9.66 19.13
C PRO A 1 -3.27 -10.90 19.94
N LEU A 2 -4.36 -11.61 19.63
CA LEU A 2 -4.83 -12.79 20.39
C LEU A 2 -3.83 -13.97 20.38
N LEU A 3 -2.94 -14.02 19.40
CA LEU A 3 -1.93 -15.07 19.25
C LEU A 3 -0.56 -14.67 19.83
N ALA A 4 -0.40 -13.42 20.25
CA ALA A 4 0.87 -12.93 20.78
C ALA A 4 1.03 -13.42 22.22
N PRO A 5 2.14 -14.13 22.55
CA PRO A 5 2.35 -14.64 23.90
C PRO A 5 2.66 -13.55 24.92
N TYR A 6 3.20 -12.39 24.47
CA TYR A 6 3.60 -11.28 25.34
C TYR A 6 3.07 -9.94 24.80
N ASP A 7 3.06 -8.92 25.67
CA ASP A 7 2.87 -7.53 25.23
C ASP A 7 4.10 -7.09 24.42
N PRO A 8 3.93 -6.51 23.22
CA PRO A 8 5.04 -6.15 22.32
C PRO A 8 5.88 -4.97 22.84
N THR A 9 5.46 -4.28 23.90
CA THR A 9 6.11 -3.07 24.44
C THR A 9 6.82 -3.29 25.75
N VAL A 10 6.49 -4.36 26.49
CA VAL A 10 7.13 -4.68 27.76
C VAL A 10 8.59 -5.03 27.55
N GLN A 11 9.46 -4.33 28.25
CA GLN A 11 10.92 -4.50 28.21
C GLN A 11 11.39 -5.38 29.36
N ASP A 12 12.26 -6.34 29.05
CA ASP A 12 12.95 -7.17 30.04
C ASP A 12 14.46 -7.14 29.78
N TYR A 13 15.14 -6.26 30.49
CA TYR A 13 16.58 -6.08 30.30
C TYR A 13 17.42 -7.30 30.72
N ALA A 14 16.86 -8.25 31.50
CA ALA A 14 17.53 -9.50 31.82
C ALA A 14 17.55 -10.48 30.62
N SER A 15 16.64 -10.28 29.66
CA SER A 15 16.46 -11.15 28.50
C SER A 15 16.84 -10.46 27.15
N MET A 16 17.74 -9.45 27.21
CA MET A 16 18.15 -8.72 25.99
C MET A 16 18.89 -9.63 25.01
N LEU A 17 18.54 -9.49 23.70
CA LEU A 17 19.25 -10.13 22.58
C LEU A 17 19.44 -11.65 22.73
N GLN A 18 18.47 -12.33 23.31
CA GLN A 18 18.49 -13.79 23.44
C GLN A 18 18.01 -14.44 22.14
N GLY A 19 18.66 -15.53 21.78
CA GLY A 19 18.22 -16.39 20.66
C GLY A 19 16.89 -17.09 20.97
N PRO A 20 16.34 -17.81 19.96
CA PRO A 20 15.12 -18.60 20.12
C PRO A 20 15.17 -19.55 21.32
N SER A 21 14.14 -19.56 22.14
CA SER A 21 14.01 -20.37 23.34
C SER A 21 12.56 -20.84 23.55
N LYS A 22 12.33 -21.70 24.55
CA LYS A 22 10.97 -22.12 24.92
C LYS A 22 10.11 -20.96 25.45
N GLN A 23 10.75 -19.95 26.04
CA GLN A 23 10.08 -18.75 26.58
C GLN A 23 9.86 -17.74 25.45
N HIS A 24 10.85 -17.52 24.60
CA HIS A 24 10.79 -16.59 23.46
C HIS A 24 11.07 -17.35 22.18
N LEU A 25 10.00 -17.79 21.49
CA LEU A 25 10.09 -18.72 20.33
C LEU A 25 10.97 -18.18 19.19
N LEU A 26 11.00 -16.87 18.96
CA LEU A 26 11.85 -16.22 17.96
C LEU A 26 12.98 -15.39 18.58
N GLY A 27 13.16 -15.48 19.91
CA GLY A 27 14.12 -14.69 20.67
C GLY A 27 13.59 -13.32 21.08
N THR A 28 14.51 -12.48 21.56
CA THR A 28 14.21 -11.14 22.07
C THR A 28 15.05 -10.08 21.37
N ASP A 29 14.55 -8.86 21.35
CA ASP A 29 15.24 -7.70 20.75
C ASP A 29 16.22 -7.01 21.74
N GLU A 30 16.75 -5.86 21.34
CA GLU A 30 17.71 -5.06 22.12
C GLU A 30 17.18 -4.51 23.43
N TYR A 31 15.87 -4.56 23.66
CA TYR A 31 15.21 -4.19 24.91
C TYR A 31 14.62 -5.40 25.66
N GLY A 32 14.92 -6.63 25.22
CA GLY A 32 14.36 -7.86 25.77
C GLY A 32 12.89 -8.10 25.42
N ARG A 33 12.34 -7.39 24.40
CA ARG A 33 10.95 -7.58 23.96
C ARG A 33 10.85 -8.80 23.07
N ASP A 34 9.76 -9.56 23.18
CA ASP A 34 9.54 -10.78 22.40
C ASP A 34 9.35 -10.50 20.90
N ILE A 35 10.24 -11.05 20.08
CA ILE A 35 10.23 -10.83 18.62
C ILE A 35 8.95 -11.36 17.98
N LEU A 36 8.46 -12.54 18.39
CA LEU A 36 7.23 -13.13 17.82
C LEU A 36 6.02 -12.21 18.09
N SER A 37 5.86 -11.77 19.34
CA SER A 37 4.78 -10.85 19.70
C SER A 37 4.85 -9.56 18.90
N ARG A 38 6.04 -9.00 18.71
CA ARG A 38 6.27 -7.78 17.92
C ARG A 38 5.94 -7.99 16.45
N ILE A 39 6.25 -9.15 15.87
CA ILE A 39 5.87 -9.49 14.48
C ILE A 39 4.33 -9.56 14.34
N ILE A 40 3.65 -10.22 15.29
CA ILE A 40 2.19 -10.36 15.28
C ILE A 40 1.50 -8.99 15.40
N TYR A 41 1.96 -8.14 16.31
CA TYR A 41 1.45 -6.77 16.43
C TYR A 41 1.86 -5.89 15.24
N GLY A 42 3.08 -6.05 14.74
CA GLY A 42 3.60 -5.40 13.55
C GLY A 42 2.78 -5.70 12.30
N THR A 43 2.22 -6.92 12.19
CA THR A 43 1.28 -7.30 11.13
C THR A 43 0.11 -6.31 11.03
N ARG A 44 -0.52 -5.99 12.16
CA ARG A 44 -1.64 -5.04 12.20
C ARG A 44 -1.23 -3.67 11.69
N ILE A 45 -0.05 -3.22 12.06
CA ILE A 45 0.46 -1.90 11.69
C ILE A 45 0.82 -1.87 10.20
N SER A 46 1.67 -2.79 9.74
CA SER A 46 2.13 -2.82 8.34
C SER A 46 0.98 -3.07 7.36
N LEU A 47 0.01 -3.94 7.69
CA LEU A 47 -1.19 -4.12 6.88
C LEU A 47 -2.09 -2.88 6.89
N SER A 48 -2.27 -2.21 8.04
CA SER A 48 -3.06 -0.97 8.09
C SER A 48 -2.44 0.10 7.21
N VAL A 49 -1.11 0.24 7.19
CA VAL A 49 -0.43 1.18 6.30
C VAL A 49 -0.68 0.81 4.84
N GLY A 50 -0.46 -0.45 4.47
CA GLY A 50 -0.68 -0.92 3.10
C GLY A 50 -2.09 -0.65 2.60
N ILE A 51 -3.10 -1.02 3.41
CA ILE A 51 -4.51 -0.88 3.04
C ILE A 51 -4.93 0.60 2.98
N LEU A 52 -4.66 1.39 4.02
CA LEU A 52 -5.13 2.78 4.08
C LEU A 52 -4.44 3.67 3.05
N ALA A 53 -3.13 3.52 2.85
CA ALA A 53 -2.43 4.23 1.79
C ALA A 53 -3.00 3.90 0.42
N GLN A 54 -3.28 2.62 0.15
CA GLN A 54 -3.86 2.19 -1.13
C GLN A 54 -5.30 2.67 -1.32
N VAL A 55 -6.11 2.74 -0.27
CA VAL A 55 -7.46 3.33 -0.32
C VAL A 55 -7.38 4.81 -0.70
N ILE A 56 -6.50 5.58 -0.05
CA ILE A 56 -6.29 7.01 -0.38
C ILE A 56 -5.86 7.16 -1.84
N ALA A 57 -4.85 6.40 -2.27
CA ALA A 57 -4.37 6.40 -3.65
C ALA A 57 -5.47 6.07 -4.66
N THR A 58 -6.32 5.10 -4.32
CA THR A 58 -7.42 4.68 -5.19
C THR A 58 -8.48 5.77 -5.30
N ILE A 59 -8.88 6.40 -4.20
CA ILE A 59 -9.85 7.50 -4.22
C ILE A 59 -9.34 8.65 -5.09
N ILE A 60 -8.11 9.10 -4.88
CA ILE A 60 -7.49 10.17 -5.67
C ILE A 60 -7.35 9.72 -7.14
N GLY A 61 -6.81 8.53 -7.38
CA GLY A 61 -6.54 8.02 -8.72
C GLY A 61 -7.80 7.80 -9.55
N VAL A 62 -8.85 7.20 -8.97
CA VAL A 62 -10.14 7.02 -9.64
C VAL A 62 -10.77 8.36 -9.97
N THR A 63 -10.76 9.30 -9.02
CA THR A 63 -11.33 10.64 -9.24
C THR A 63 -10.58 11.38 -10.34
N MET A 64 -9.27 11.52 -10.24
CA MET A 64 -8.46 12.26 -11.21
C MET A 64 -8.44 11.59 -12.57
N GLY A 65 -8.30 10.25 -12.63
CA GLY A 65 -8.35 9.51 -13.88
C GLY A 65 -9.71 9.62 -14.60
N SER A 66 -10.80 9.59 -13.83
CA SER A 66 -12.16 9.72 -14.38
C SER A 66 -12.40 11.13 -14.92
N LEU A 67 -12.02 12.17 -14.20
CA LEU A 67 -12.16 13.56 -14.62
C LEU A 67 -11.34 13.83 -15.89
N ALA A 68 -10.08 13.40 -15.91
CA ALA A 68 -9.20 13.56 -17.07
C ALA A 68 -9.81 12.91 -18.33
N ALA A 69 -10.23 11.65 -18.22
CA ALA A 69 -10.77 10.89 -19.35
C ALA A 69 -12.12 11.40 -19.84
N TYR A 70 -13.01 11.76 -18.92
CA TYR A 70 -14.37 12.19 -19.28
C TYR A 70 -14.39 13.55 -19.95
N TYR A 71 -13.78 14.57 -19.31
CA TYR A 71 -13.81 15.94 -19.83
C TYR A 71 -12.83 16.14 -20.99
N GLY A 72 -11.69 15.47 -20.98
CA GLY A 72 -10.68 15.63 -22.05
C GLY A 72 -10.08 17.04 -22.11
N GLY A 73 -9.55 17.41 -23.25
CA GLY A 73 -9.05 18.76 -23.53
C GLY A 73 -8.07 19.29 -22.46
N TRP A 74 -8.32 20.50 -21.97
CA TRP A 74 -7.43 21.15 -21.01
C TRP A 74 -7.42 20.45 -19.62
N VAL A 75 -8.56 19.85 -19.21
CA VAL A 75 -8.65 19.10 -17.94
C VAL A 75 -7.72 17.88 -17.97
N ASP A 76 -7.79 17.14 -19.07
CA ASP A 76 -6.90 15.99 -19.29
C ASP A 76 -5.44 16.42 -19.33
N THR A 77 -5.14 17.49 -20.06
CA THR A 77 -3.77 18.04 -20.14
C THR A 77 -3.25 18.43 -18.76
N LEU A 78 -4.04 19.16 -17.97
CA LEU A 78 -3.64 19.60 -16.62
C LEU A 78 -3.35 18.42 -15.71
N ILE A 79 -4.30 17.46 -15.62
CA ILE A 79 -4.14 16.28 -14.75
C ILE A 79 -2.96 15.43 -15.22
N SER A 80 -2.77 15.27 -16.52
CA SER A 80 -1.63 14.53 -17.08
C SER A 80 -0.30 15.21 -16.73
N ARG A 81 -0.21 16.55 -16.78
CA ARG A 81 0.99 17.29 -16.35
C ARG A 81 1.26 17.09 -14.86
N ILE A 82 0.23 17.10 -14.02
CA ILE A 82 0.41 16.78 -12.59
C ILE A 82 0.95 15.36 -12.43
N MET A 83 0.37 14.37 -13.12
CA MET A 83 0.87 12.99 -13.07
C MET A 83 2.33 12.86 -13.55
N GLU A 84 2.73 13.63 -14.56
CA GLU A 84 4.10 13.66 -15.06
C GLU A 84 5.08 14.24 -14.03
N ILE A 85 4.70 15.31 -13.31
CA ILE A 85 5.50 15.88 -12.23
C ILE A 85 5.76 14.84 -11.14
N PHE A 86 4.72 14.14 -10.69
CA PHE A 86 4.87 13.07 -9.69
C PHE A 86 5.74 11.92 -10.20
N ALA A 87 5.61 11.56 -11.48
CA ALA A 87 6.38 10.46 -12.08
C ALA A 87 7.82 10.85 -12.47
N ALA A 88 8.20 12.13 -12.41
CA ALA A 88 9.55 12.59 -12.71
C ALA A 88 10.57 12.24 -11.61
N PHE A 89 10.11 11.96 -10.39
CA PHE A 89 10.96 11.62 -9.27
C PHE A 89 10.91 10.12 -8.98
N PRO A 90 12.04 9.50 -8.57
CA PRO A 90 12.01 8.15 -8.04
C PRO A 90 11.10 8.08 -6.80
N ASP A 91 10.17 7.12 -6.79
CA ASP A 91 9.11 7.00 -5.80
C ASP A 91 9.60 7.11 -4.36
N LEU A 92 10.65 6.36 -4.00
CA LEU A 92 11.18 6.35 -2.64
C LEU A 92 11.77 7.70 -2.23
N ILE A 93 12.49 8.39 -3.14
CA ILE A 93 13.08 9.71 -2.86
C ILE A 93 11.97 10.74 -2.64
N PHE A 94 10.91 10.66 -3.45
CA PHE A 94 9.77 11.56 -3.31
C PHE A 94 9.00 11.31 -2.01
N ALA A 95 8.80 10.04 -1.64
CA ALA A 95 8.22 9.67 -0.35
C ALA A 95 9.05 10.19 0.83
N MET A 96 10.39 10.05 0.76
CA MET A 96 11.30 10.59 1.78
C MET A 96 11.20 12.12 1.90
N ALA A 97 11.12 12.85 0.79
CA ALA A 97 10.96 14.30 0.79
C ALA A 97 9.63 14.71 1.46
N ILE A 98 8.53 14.02 1.17
CA ILE A 98 7.23 14.26 1.82
C ILE A 98 7.35 13.97 3.32
N MET A 99 7.92 12.84 3.71
CA MET A 99 8.09 12.47 5.13
C MET A 99 9.02 13.43 5.88
N TYR A 100 10.05 13.96 5.22
CA TYR A 100 10.91 14.97 5.82
C TYR A 100 10.14 16.25 6.18
N VAL A 101 9.20 16.67 5.32
CA VAL A 101 8.37 17.87 5.55
C VAL A 101 7.28 17.60 6.60
N LEU A 102 6.60 16.44 6.51
CA LEU A 102 5.49 16.10 7.40
C LEU A 102 5.95 15.59 8.77
N GLY A 103 7.18 15.12 8.87
CA GLY A 103 7.71 14.42 10.06
C GLY A 103 7.37 12.94 10.08
N ALA A 104 8.08 12.20 10.94
CA ALA A 104 7.86 10.78 11.15
C ALA A 104 6.50 10.52 11.84
N GLY A 105 5.83 9.44 11.46
CA GLY A 105 4.58 9.04 12.10
C GLY A 105 3.59 8.35 11.17
N MET A 106 2.75 7.51 11.76
CA MET A 106 1.82 6.64 11.03
C MET A 106 0.86 7.41 10.10
N LYS A 107 0.30 8.54 10.57
CA LYS A 107 -0.62 9.37 9.77
C LYS A 107 0.08 9.96 8.55
N ASN A 108 1.31 10.42 8.72
CA ASN A 108 2.10 11.05 7.67
C ASN A 108 2.51 10.03 6.59
N ILE A 109 2.78 8.78 6.99
CA ILE A 109 3.03 7.66 6.06
C ILE A 109 1.81 7.41 5.19
N PHE A 110 0.59 7.38 5.74
CA PHE A 110 -0.63 7.19 4.95
C PHE A 110 -0.78 8.26 3.87
N VAL A 111 -0.54 9.51 4.25
CA VAL A 111 -0.61 10.65 3.32
C VAL A 111 0.50 10.57 2.28
N ALA A 112 1.74 10.35 2.70
CA ALA A 112 2.88 10.28 1.80
C ALA A 112 2.72 9.17 0.75
N LEU A 113 2.38 7.94 1.18
CA LEU A 113 2.20 6.81 0.27
C LEU A 113 0.94 6.96 -0.60
N GLY A 114 -0.15 7.50 -0.04
CA GLY A 114 -1.37 7.77 -0.81
C GLY A 114 -1.14 8.79 -1.92
N LEU A 115 -0.40 9.87 -1.60
CA LEU A 115 0.00 10.89 -2.58
C LEU A 115 1.05 10.40 -3.59
N LEU A 116 1.79 9.35 -3.28
CA LEU A 116 2.78 8.80 -4.19
C LEU A 116 2.14 7.85 -5.21
N THR A 117 1.28 6.95 -4.75
CA THR A 117 0.83 5.79 -5.55
C THR A 117 -0.44 6.04 -6.38
N TRP A 118 -1.12 7.18 -6.22
CA TRP A 118 -2.35 7.50 -6.97
C TRP A 118 -2.16 7.61 -8.48
N VAL A 119 -0.97 8.02 -8.94
CA VAL A 119 -0.68 8.26 -10.37
C VAL A 119 -0.86 6.99 -11.19
N ARG A 120 -0.41 5.84 -10.68
CA ARG A 120 -0.59 4.54 -11.35
C ARG A 120 -2.06 4.20 -11.52
N THR A 121 -2.85 4.38 -10.45
CA THR A 121 -4.30 4.16 -10.48
C THR A 121 -4.99 5.12 -11.46
N ALA A 122 -4.63 6.41 -11.43
CA ALA A 122 -5.20 7.42 -12.32
C ALA A 122 -4.95 7.10 -13.79
N ARG A 123 -3.73 6.70 -14.17
CA ARG A 123 -3.41 6.32 -15.55
C ARG A 123 -4.23 5.13 -16.04
N MET A 124 -4.36 4.10 -15.21
CA MET A 124 -5.14 2.90 -15.57
C MET A 124 -6.63 3.20 -15.72
N ILE A 125 -7.20 3.94 -14.76
CA ILE A 125 -8.63 4.33 -14.81
C ILE A 125 -8.89 5.28 -15.99
N ARG A 126 -8.00 6.24 -16.24
CA ARG A 126 -8.09 7.10 -17.41
C ARG A 126 -8.14 6.28 -18.70
N GLY A 127 -7.23 5.31 -18.86
CA GLY A 127 -7.23 4.43 -20.03
C GLY A 127 -8.52 3.61 -20.19
N SER A 128 -9.02 3.03 -19.11
CA SER A 128 -10.27 2.28 -19.10
C SER A 128 -11.48 3.16 -19.48
N ILE A 129 -11.57 4.36 -18.89
CA ILE A 129 -12.69 5.27 -19.16
C ILE A 129 -12.66 5.82 -20.58
N LEU A 130 -11.49 6.08 -21.16
CA LEU A 130 -11.37 6.48 -22.57
C LEU A 130 -11.99 5.45 -23.52
N GLN A 131 -11.84 4.15 -23.22
CA GLN A 131 -12.46 3.08 -24.00
C GLN A 131 -13.97 2.97 -23.75
N LEU A 132 -14.40 3.16 -22.50
CA LEU A 132 -15.80 3.02 -22.11
C LEU A 132 -16.67 4.19 -22.61
N LYS A 133 -16.13 5.41 -22.65
CA LYS A 133 -16.91 6.60 -23.04
C LYS A 133 -17.38 6.60 -24.49
N GLU A 134 -16.79 5.73 -25.34
CA GLU A 134 -17.14 5.54 -26.76
C GLU A 134 -18.20 4.45 -26.96
N LYS A 135 -18.72 3.85 -25.87
CA LYS A 135 -19.75 2.82 -25.96
C LYS A 135 -21.14 3.43 -26.15
N GLU A 136 -21.99 2.76 -26.94
CA GLU A 136 -23.34 3.19 -27.32
C GLU A 136 -24.22 3.57 -26.11
N TYR A 137 -24.13 2.81 -25.01
CA TYR A 137 -24.92 3.12 -23.81
C TYR A 137 -24.51 4.44 -23.12
N VAL A 138 -23.25 4.86 -23.28
CA VAL A 138 -22.78 6.16 -22.76
C VAL A 138 -23.27 7.29 -23.66
N GLU A 139 -23.25 7.09 -24.97
CA GLU A 139 -23.81 8.05 -25.94
C GLU A 139 -25.31 8.22 -25.75
N ALA A 140 -26.05 7.12 -25.57
CA ALA A 140 -27.46 7.15 -25.29
C ALA A 140 -27.77 7.93 -23.99
N ALA A 141 -26.98 7.73 -22.92
CA ALA A 141 -27.12 8.49 -21.68
C ALA A 141 -26.88 10.00 -21.89
N LYS A 142 -25.87 10.38 -22.69
CA LYS A 142 -25.62 11.78 -23.05
C LYS A 142 -26.78 12.36 -23.84
N ALA A 143 -27.28 11.64 -24.86
CA ALA A 143 -28.39 12.06 -25.67
C ALA A 143 -29.70 12.25 -24.85
N SER A 144 -29.87 11.46 -23.80
CA SER A 144 -30.99 11.58 -22.83
C SER A 144 -30.81 12.74 -21.83
N GLY A 145 -29.75 13.55 -21.93
CA GLY A 145 -29.52 14.70 -21.07
C GLY A 145 -28.93 14.35 -19.68
N ALA A 146 -28.36 13.16 -19.51
CA ALA A 146 -27.73 12.78 -18.24
C ALA A 146 -26.54 13.68 -17.89
N SER A 147 -26.44 14.09 -16.62
CA SER A 147 -25.32 14.94 -16.18
C SER A 147 -23.98 14.21 -16.21
N PRO A 148 -22.85 14.92 -16.40
CA PRO A 148 -21.51 14.33 -16.37
C PRO A 148 -21.24 13.50 -15.10
N PHE A 149 -21.65 14.00 -13.96
CA PHE A 149 -21.50 13.30 -12.67
C PHE A 149 -22.26 11.97 -12.66
N TYR A 150 -23.50 11.97 -13.17
CA TYR A 150 -24.31 10.75 -13.29
C TYR A 150 -23.63 9.72 -14.19
N ILE A 151 -23.16 10.15 -15.38
CA ILE A 151 -22.48 9.26 -16.31
C ILE A 151 -21.22 8.66 -15.72
N ILE A 152 -20.37 9.47 -15.07
CA ILE A 152 -19.13 9.00 -14.44
C ILE A 152 -19.45 7.99 -13.34
N THR A 153 -20.38 8.31 -12.42
CA THR A 153 -20.62 7.51 -11.22
C THR A 153 -21.51 6.30 -11.46
N ARG A 154 -22.43 6.34 -12.45
CA ARG A 154 -23.41 5.28 -12.71
C ARG A 154 -23.06 4.40 -13.92
N HIS A 155 -22.29 4.92 -14.87
CA HIS A 155 -21.96 4.19 -16.09
C HIS A 155 -20.47 3.88 -16.22
N LEU A 156 -19.56 4.79 -15.88
CA LEU A 156 -18.14 4.59 -16.14
C LEU A 156 -17.43 3.89 -14.97
N ILE A 157 -17.48 4.44 -13.76
CA ILE A 157 -16.81 3.85 -12.59
C ILE A 157 -17.28 2.42 -12.28
N PRO A 158 -18.60 2.09 -12.29
CA PRO A 158 -19.04 0.72 -12.07
C PRO A 158 -18.49 -0.30 -13.08
N ASN A 159 -18.31 0.12 -14.34
CA ASN A 159 -17.69 -0.73 -15.35
C ASN A 159 -16.15 -0.83 -15.22
N CYS A 160 -15.52 -0.01 -14.37
CA CYS A 160 -14.10 -0.11 -14.02
C CYS A 160 -13.87 -0.88 -12.70
N ILE A 161 -14.91 -1.38 -12.01
CA ILE A 161 -14.79 -1.95 -10.67
C ILE A 161 -13.81 -3.13 -10.61
N SER A 162 -13.82 -4.00 -11.61
CA SER A 162 -12.89 -5.12 -11.72
C SER A 162 -11.44 -4.62 -11.78
N THR A 163 -11.17 -3.61 -12.60
CA THR A 163 -9.85 -2.97 -12.68
C THR A 163 -9.46 -2.32 -11.36
N ILE A 164 -10.39 -1.63 -10.70
CA ILE A 164 -10.16 -0.98 -9.41
C ILE A 164 -9.79 -2.01 -8.35
N ILE A 165 -10.53 -3.12 -8.25
CA ILE A 165 -10.29 -4.18 -7.28
C ILE A 165 -8.88 -4.78 -7.47
N VAL A 166 -8.50 -5.08 -8.71
CA VAL A 166 -7.16 -5.61 -9.03
C VAL A 166 -6.07 -4.61 -8.64
N LEU A 167 -6.25 -3.32 -8.99
CA LEU A 167 -5.29 -2.26 -8.64
C LEU A 167 -5.13 -2.09 -7.13
N VAL A 168 -6.22 -2.17 -6.37
CA VAL A 168 -6.19 -2.12 -4.90
C VAL A 168 -5.42 -3.30 -4.35
N THR A 169 -5.74 -4.51 -4.79
CA THR A 169 -5.13 -5.74 -4.26
C THR A 169 -3.63 -5.80 -4.54
N LEU A 170 -3.20 -5.49 -5.77
CA LEU A 170 -1.79 -5.47 -6.16
C LEU A 170 -1.04 -4.23 -5.65
N GLY A 171 -1.74 -3.19 -5.23
CA GLY A 171 -1.15 -1.97 -4.66
C GLY A 171 -0.76 -2.12 -3.19
N ILE A 172 -1.48 -2.95 -2.42
CA ILE A 172 -1.21 -3.17 -0.99
C ILE A 172 0.21 -3.69 -0.74
N PRO A 173 0.71 -4.74 -1.41
CA PRO A 173 2.10 -5.19 -1.27
C PRO A 173 3.14 -4.09 -1.50
N ASN A 174 2.93 -3.29 -2.55
CA ASN A 174 3.83 -2.18 -2.86
C ASN A 174 3.86 -1.14 -1.73
N ALA A 175 2.70 -0.79 -1.18
CA ALA A 175 2.61 0.15 -0.07
C ALA A 175 3.29 -0.39 1.21
N ILE A 176 3.18 -1.70 1.49
CA ILE A 176 3.90 -2.36 2.59
C ILE A 176 5.42 -2.28 2.37
N MET A 177 5.89 -2.53 1.14
CA MET A 177 7.31 -2.43 0.80
C MET A 177 7.84 -1.00 0.95
N TYR A 178 7.07 0.02 0.53
CA TYR A 178 7.44 1.43 0.73
C TYR A 178 7.47 1.80 2.23
N GLU A 179 6.48 1.35 3.02
CA GLU A 179 6.49 1.54 4.47
C GLU A 179 7.74 0.93 5.09
N ALA A 180 8.05 -0.32 4.75
CA ALA A 180 9.22 -1.01 5.27
C ALA A 180 10.51 -0.27 4.90
N SER A 181 10.63 0.25 3.66
CA SER A 181 11.77 1.02 3.19
C SER A 181 11.91 2.36 3.93
N LEU A 182 10.80 3.08 4.12
CA LEU A 182 10.80 4.34 4.87
C LEU A 182 11.13 4.12 6.36
N SER A 183 10.59 3.05 6.96
CA SER A 183 10.91 2.65 8.33
C SER A 183 12.36 2.24 8.49
N PHE A 184 12.92 1.49 7.52
CA PHE A 184 14.33 1.13 7.48
C PHE A 184 15.25 2.36 7.43
N LEU A 185 14.83 3.41 6.71
CA LEU A 185 15.56 4.68 6.63
C LEU A 185 15.30 5.63 7.82
N GLY A 186 14.56 5.18 8.84
CA GLY A 186 14.27 5.96 10.06
C GLY A 186 13.15 6.98 9.92
N LEU A 187 12.50 7.07 8.76
CA LEU A 187 11.37 7.98 8.49
C LEU A 187 10.00 7.33 8.71
N GLY A 188 10.00 6.07 9.14
CA GLY A 188 8.79 5.28 9.30
C GLY A 188 8.12 5.41 10.66
N ILE A 189 7.55 4.30 11.10
CA ILE A 189 6.86 4.18 12.38
C ILE A 189 7.88 4.17 13.52
N GLN A 190 7.64 5.05 14.49
CA GLN A 190 8.55 5.26 15.61
C GLN A 190 8.24 4.33 16.79
N PRO A 191 9.27 3.94 17.59
CA PRO A 191 9.05 3.25 18.84
C PRO A 191 8.05 3.98 19.76
N PRO A 192 7.34 3.24 20.64
CA PRO A 192 7.45 1.81 20.92
C PRO A 192 6.69 0.90 19.94
N THR A 193 5.90 1.47 19.02
CA THR A 193 5.01 0.73 18.09
C THR A 193 5.84 -0.13 17.13
N PRO A 194 5.61 -1.46 17.07
CA PRO A 194 6.32 -2.31 16.12
C PRO A 194 5.72 -2.19 14.72
N SER A 195 6.58 -2.11 13.69
CA SER A 195 6.27 -2.47 12.30
C SER A 195 7.35 -3.40 11.77
N TRP A 196 7.06 -4.18 10.75
CA TRP A 196 8.07 -5.08 10.20
C TRP A 196 9.30 -4.33 9.70
N GLY A 197 9.10 -3.18 9.04
CA GLY A 197 10.20 -2.34 8.55
C GLY A 197 11.05 -1.76 9.67
N SER A 198 10.46 -1.23 10.74
CA SER A 198 11.21 -0.72 11.90
C SER A 198 11.98 -1.82 12.61
N MET A 199 11.40 -3.03 12.74
CA MET A 199 12.10 -4.18 13.33
C MET A 199 13.35 -4.55 12.53
N ILE A 200 13.28 -4.57 11.19
CA ILE A 200 14.45 -4.83 10.33
C ILE A 200 15.51 -3.73 10.52
N SER A 201 15.09 -2.48 10.59
CA SER A 201 15.99 -1.35 10.80
C SER A 201 16.79 -1.48 12.11
N PHE A 202 16.13 -1.76 13.22
CA PHE A 202 16.81 -1.98 14.51
C PHE A 202 17.69 -3.23 14.53
N ALA A 203 17.23 -4.30 13.87
CA ALA A 203 17.97 -5.56 13.77
C ALA A 203 19.30 -5.45 13.00
N GLN A 204 19.48 -4.40 12.17
CA GLN A 204 20.66 -4.24 11.32
C GLN A 204 21.97 -4.28 12.11
N SER A 205 22.00 -3.64 13.27
CA SER A 205 23.21 -3.62 14.13
C SER A 205 23.54 -4.98 14.76
N TYR A 206 22.62 -5.92 14.72
CA TYR A 206 22.69 -7.21 15.40
C TYR A 206 22.74 -8.39 14.44
N ILE A 207 22.77 -8.16 13.13
CA ILE A 207 22.65 -9.20 12.08
C ILE A 207 23.75 -10.25 12.15
N SER A 208 24.95 -9.88 12.62
CA SER A 208 26.11 -10.79 12.67
C SER A 208 25.99 -11.88 13.73
N TYR A 209 25.25 -11.64 14.83
CA TYR A 209 25.14 -12.62 15.90
C TYR A 209 23.69 -13.01 16.25
N LEU A 210 22.70 -12.21 15.85
CA LEU A 210 21.29 -12.56 16.00
C LEU A 210 20.55 -12.36 14.67
N PRO A 211 20.89 -13.10 13.60
CA PRO A 211 20.31 -12.89 12.25
C PRO A 211 18.79 -13.10 12.22
N GLY A 212 18.25 -13.95 13.08
CA GLY A 212 16.81 -14.21 13.20
C GLY A 212 16.01 -12.95 13.48
N TYR A 213 16.56 -11.97 14.20
CA TYR A 213 15.90 -10.71 14.51
C TYR A 213 15.53 -9.91 13.26
N SER A 214 16.36 -9.97 12.20
CA SER A 214 16.07 -9.35 10.90
C SER A 214 15.30 -10.30 9.96
N ILE A 215 15.66 -11.58 9.97
CA ILE A 215 15.09 -12.58 9.04
C ILE A 215 13.58 -12.77 9.29
N PHE A 216 13.15 -12.91 10.53
CA PHE A 216 11.74 -13.20 10.84
C PHE A 216 10.77 -12.11 10.40
N PRO A 217 10.98 -10.81 10.68
CA PRO A 217 10.11 -9.78 10.12
C PRO A 217 10.24 -9.66 8.59
N GLY A 218 11.41 -9.92 8.00
CA GLY A 218 11.60 -10.01 6.56
C GLY A 218 10.77 -11.14 5.92
N LEU A 219 10.73 -12.31 6.55
CA LEU A 219 9.86 -13.42 6.12
C LEU A 219 8.37 -13.05 6.24
N ALA A 220 7.96 -12.32 7.26
CA ALA A 220 6.59 -11.85 7.40
C ALA A 220 6.18 -10.94 6.24
N ILE A 221 7.05 -10.00 5.84
CA ILE A 221 6.85 -9.16 4.65
C ILE A 221 6.76 -10.04 3.40
N MET A 222 7.73 -10.91 3.19
CA MET A 222 7.82 -11.77 2.01
C MET A 222 6.55 -12.63 1.83
N ILE A 223 6.13 -13.33 2.88
CA ILE A 223 4.92 -14.18 2.84
C ILE A 223 3.68 -13.33 2.54
N THR A 224 3.57 -12.16 3.16
CA THR A 224 2.42 -11.26 2.94
C THR A 224 2.39 -10.74 1.51
N VAL A 225 3.52 -10.28 0.97
CA VAL A 225 3.64 -9.80 -0.41
C VAL A 225 3.28 -10.89 -1.41
N ILE A 226 3.81 -12.11 -1.22
CA ILE A 226 3.50 -13.26 -2.08
C ILE A 226 2.01 -13.60 -2.01
N ALA A 227 1.43 -13.66 -0.81
CA ALA A 227 0.02 -13.97 -0.62
C ALA A 227 -0.91 -12.95 -1.33
N PHE A 228 -0.63 -11.65 -1.19
CA PHE A 228 -1.39 -10.62 -1.88
C PHE A 228 -1.21 -10.64 -3.41
N ASN A 229 -0.02 -10.94 -3.91
CA ASN A 229 0.21 -11.06 -5.35
C ASN A 229 -0.55 -12.26 -5.93
N ILE A 230 -0.45 -13.45 -5.32
CA ILE A 230 -1.21 -14.64 -5.76
C ILE A 230 -2.72 -14.38 -5.70
N PHE A 231 -3.20 -13.76 -4.61
CA PHE A 231 -4.60 -13.42 -4.47
C PHE A 231 -5.05 -12.39 -5.53
N GLY A 232 -4.22 -11.36 -5.79
CA GLY A 232 -4.50 -10.33 -6.78
C GLY A 232 -4.53 -10.87 -8.22
N ASP A 233 -3.61 -11.78 -8.56
CA ASP A 233 -3.59 -12.43 -9.87
C ASP A 233 -4.80 -13.34 -10.04
N GLY A 234 -5.13 -14.16 -9.05
CA GLY A 234 -6.34 -15.00 -9.08
C GLY A 234 -7.62 -14.16 -9.19
N LEU A 235 -7.67 -13.00 -8.54
CA LEU A 235 -8.81 -12.08 -8.62
C LEU A 235 -8.89 -11.41 -10.00
N ARG A 236 -7.76 -11.07 -10.60
CA ARG A 236 -7.70 -10.57 -11.96
C ARG A 236 -8.24 -11.57 -12.96
N ASP A 237 -7.81 -12.83 -12.87
CA ASP A 237 -8.26 -13.92 -13.76
C ASP A 237 -9.77 -14.17 -13.59
N ALA A 238 -10.27 -14.18 -12.37
CA ALA A 238 -11.69 -14.38 -12.08
C ALA A 238 -12.59 -13.23 -12.55
N LEU A 239 -12.05 -12.00 -12.61
CA LEU A 239 -12.78 -10.79 -13.02
C LEU A 239 -12.59 -10.44 -14.50
N ASP A 240 -11.71 -11.12 -15.25
CA ASP A 240 -11.50 -10.88 -16.68
C ASP A 240 -12.66 -11.49 -17.49
N PRO A 241 -13.46 -10.66 -18.18
CA PRO A 241 -14.59 -11.14 -18.98
C PRO A 241 -14.19 -12.07 -20.14
N LYS A 242 -12.94 -11.98 -20.61
CA LYS A 242 -12.43 -12.78 -21.73
C LYS A 242 -12.23 -14.25 -21.37
N MET A 243 -11.98 -14.55 -20.10
CA MET A 243 -11.82 -15.94 -19.62
C MET A 243 -13.16 -16.70 -19.49
N LYS A 244 -14.30 -16.01 -19.50
CA LYS A 244 -15.63 -16.65 -19.39
C LYS A 244 -16.14 -17.23 -20.70
N ASN A 245 -15.47 -16.97 -21.80
CA ASN A 245 -15.89 -17.40 -23.16
C ASN A 245 -14.98 -18.50 -23.76
N GLN A 246 -14.13 -19.14 -22.94
CA GLN A 246 -13.40 -20.37 -23.24
C GLN A 246 -13.96 -21.53 -22.42
#